data_25209a148109c302b4a54fc509ca4055
#
_entry.id   25209a148109c302b4a54fc509ca4055
#
_cell.length_a   1.000
_cell.length_b   1.000
_cell.length_c   1.000
_cell.angle_alpha   90.00
_cell.angle_beta   90.00
_cell.angle_gamma   90.00
#
_symmetry.space_group_name_H-M   'P 1'
#
loop_
_entity.id
_entity.type
_entity.pdbx_description
1 polymer ?
#
loop_
_entity_poly.entity_id
_entity_poly.type
_entity_poly.pdbx_seq_one_letter_code
_entity_poly.pdbx_strand_id
1 'polypeptide(L)'
;SEIMSKKISVLDISIDNFTAKEAMQEALAYMESDLVSVIELVTIESLMELGTEAELKEEIENFDLILAGNKTILEAAEITDHKCLRETEDKTFLKMFLRYLARKHKRVYLLVESEEEGQKMFGHFEEYYRGTQIVGMAKVSAKNRADDMLINAINGEEVDCVLSALSSPLQEELISKNRNVMNARVWLGLGKDGIPVAAKGIGGGRIGQFFMKQIFKKEIEKSKKRGN
;
A
#
# COMPACT_ATOMS: atom_id res chain seq x y z
N SER A 1 -12.19 -6.49 22.70
CA SER A 1 -12.08 -5.03 22.83
C SER A 1 -12.73 -4.39 21.61
N GLU A 2 -13.74 -3.62 21.85
CA GLU A 2 -14.36 -2.82 20.80
C GLU A 2 -13.34 -1.83 20.28
N ILE A 3 -12.71 -2.18 19.15
CA ILE A 3 -11.96 -1.20 18.41
C ILE A 3 -13.02 -0.27 17.81
N MET A 4 -13.27 0.83 18.46
CA MET A 4 -14.10 1.88 17.89
C MET A 4 -13.55 2.21 16.52
N SER A 5 -14.41 2.15 15.52
CA SER A 5 -14.04 2.49 14.15
C SER A 5 -13.44 3.91 14.11
N LYS A 6 -12.13 4.00 13.91
CA LYS A 6 -11.42 5.26 13.77
C LYS A 6 -11.31 5.63 12.29
N LYS A 7 -12.44 5.58 11.59
CA LYS A 7 -12.47 5.89 10.15
C LYS A 7 -12.45 7.38 9.91
N ILE A 8 -11.62 7.79 8.96
CA ILE A 8 -11.62 9.14 8.40
C ILE A 8 -11.88 9.03 6.90
N SER A 9 -12.43 10.08 6.30
CA SER A 9 -12.74 10.07 4.87
C SER A 9 -11.91 11.11 4.15
N VAL A 10 -11.26 10.71 3.06
CA VAL A 10 -10.50 11.59 2.18
C VAL A 10 -10.88 11.24 0.74
N LEU A 11 -11.43 12.22 0.00
CA LEU A 11 -11.93 12.03 -1.37
C LEU A 11 -12.89 10.81 -1.47
N ASP A 12 -13.79 10.69 -0.50
CA ASP A 12 -14.77 9.61 -0.39
C ASP A 12 -14.19 8.22 -0.15
N ILE A 13 -12.92 8.13 0.23
CA ILE A 13 -12.28 6.86 0.60
C ILE A 13 -12.12 6.82 2.12
N SER A 14 -12.63 5.75 2.73
CA SER A 14 -12.51 5.54 4.17
C SER A 14 -11.12 5.01 4.52
N ILE A 15 -10.44 5.70 5.41
CA ILE A 15 -9.10 5.37 5.86
C ILE A 15 -9.15 5.05 7.35
N ASP A 16 -8.45 3.99 7.75
CA ASP A 16 -8.32 3.61 9.15
C ASP A 16 -7.27 4.51 9.82
N ASN A 17 -7.70 5.34 10.77
CA ASN A 17 -6.80 6.24 11.48
C ASN A 17 -6.19 5.52 12.69
N PHE A 18 -5.37 4.52 12.42
CA PHE A 18 -4.71 3.70 13.44
C PHE A 18 -3.31 4.20 13.74
N THR A 19 -2.88 4.00 14.99
CA THR A 19 -1.46 4.10 15.31
C THR A 19 -0.71 2.95 14.64
N ALA A 20 0.61 3.08 14.50
CA ALA A 20 1.42 2.00 13.93
C ALA A 20 1.27 0.70 14.73
N LYS A 21 1.18 0.79 16.07
CA LYS A 21 0.97 -0.37 16.94
C LYS A 21 -0.38 -1.04 16.68
N GLU A 22 -1.45 -0.26 16.57
CA GLU A 22 -2.78 -0.79 16.25
C GLU A 22 -2.79 -1.48 14.89
N ALA A 23 -2.19 -0.85 13.89
CA ALA A 23 -2.08 -1.43 12.55
C ALA A 23 -1.26 -2.72 12.56
N MET A 24 -0.16 -2.79 13.33
CA MET A 24 0.62 -4.01 13.46
C MET A 24 -0.15 -5.14 14.13
N GLN A 25 -0.97 -4.84 15.13
CA GLN A 25 -1.83 -5.85 15.77
C GLN A 25 -2.77 -6.49 14.77
N GLU A 26 -3.39 -5.67 13.91
CA GLU A 26 -4.25 -6.18 12.83
C GLU A 26 -3.44 -7.02 11.83
N ALA A 27 -2.30 -6.51 11.37
CA ALA A 27 -1.46 -7.19 10.39
C ALA A 27 -0.97 -8.56 10.90
N LEU A 28 -0.59 -8.66 12.18
CA LEU A 28 -0.18 -9.93 12.78
C LEU A 28 -1.32 -10.93 12.80
N ALA A 29 -2.55 -10.50 13.09
CA ALA A 29 -3.72 -11.34 13.03
C ALA A 29 -3.98 -11.84 11.60
N TYR A 30 -3.82 -10.96 10.61
CA TYR A 30 -3.98 -11.33 9.20
C TYR A 30 -2.95 -12.39 8.75
N MET A 31 -1.73 -12.33 9.27
CA MET A 31 -0.70 -13.32 8.95
C MET A 31 -1.01 -14.73 9.46
N GLU A 32 -1.96 -14.87 10.37
CA GLU A 32 -2.44 -16.15 10.87
C GLU A 32 -3.72 -16.64 10.19
N SER A 33 -4.31 -15.85 9.32
CA SER A 33 -5.55 -16.19 8.62
C SER A 33 -5.27 -17.01 7.35
N ASP A 34 -6.17 -17.93 7.02
CA ASP A 34 -6.06 -18.74 5.80
C ASP A 34 -6.48 -17.99 4.54
N LEU A 35 -7.33 -16.98 4.68
CA LEU A 35 -7.78 -16.13 3.57
C LEU A 35 -6.87 -14.91 3.46
N VAL A 36 -6.63 -14.47 2.21
CA VAL A 36 -5.79 -13.30 2.01
C VAL A 36 -6.46 -12.06 2.59
N SER A 37 -5.73 -11.36 3.45
CA SER A 37 -6.12 -10.05 3.97
C SER A 37 -5.44 -8.96 3.15
N VAL A 38 -6.18 -7.91 2.83
CA VAL A 38 -5.70 -6.82 1.98
C VAL A 38 -5.42 -5.59 2.82
N ILE A 39 -4.16 -5.16 2.82
CA ILE A 39 -3.71 -3.92 3.45
C ILE A 39 -3.25 -3.00 2.33
N GLU A 40 -3.71 -1.76 2.35
CA GLU A 40 -3.21 -0.76 1.41
C GLU A 40 -2.75 0.49 2.14
N LEU A 41 -1.56 0.96 1.78
CA LEU A 41 -1.05 2.26 2.17
C LEU A 41 -1.39 3.22 1.03
N VAL A 42 -2.45 4.01 1.20
CA VAL A 42 -2.89 4.91 0.14
C VAL A 42 -1.92 6.07 -0.04
N THR A 43 -1.64 6.37 -1.29
CA THR A 43 -0.82 7.51 -1.68
C THR A 43 -1.71 8.62 -2.21
N ILE A 44 -1.16 9.82 -2.37
CA ILE A 44 -1.88 10.93 -3.00
C ILE A 44 -2.33 10.53 -4.40
N GLU A 45 -1.44 9.89 -5.17
CA GLU A 45 -1.74 9.40 -6.51
C GLU A 45 -2.91 8.41 -6.49
N SER A 46 -2.85 7.40 -5.60
CA SER A 46 -3.92 6.40 -5.53
C SER A 46 -5.26 7.02 -5.17
N LEU A 47 -5.30 7.95 -4.22
CA LEU A 47 -6.55 8.62 -3.84
C LEU A 47 -7.15 9.41 -5.00
N MET A 48 -6.33 10.08 -5.77
CA MET A 48 -6.80 10.86 -6.93
C MET A 48 -7.32 9.97 -8.05
N GLU A 49 -6.62 8.88 -8.36
CA GLU A 49 -7.04 7.92 -9.38
C GLU A 49 -8.31 7.17 -8.96
N LEU A 50 -8.34 6.68 -7.72
CA LEU A 50 -9.49 5.95 -7.19
C LEU A 50 -10.74 6.84 -7.07
N GLY A 51 -10.54 8.13 -6.87
CA GLY A 51 -11.62 9.10 -6.78
C GLY A 51 -12.49 9.19 -8.03
N THR A 52 -11.99 8.75 -9.19
CA THR A 52 -12.70 8.78 -10.46
C THR A 52 -13.37 7.45 -10.83
N GLU A 53 -13.15 6.38 -10.04
CA GLU A 53 -13.57 5.01 -10.34
C GLU A 53 -14.59 4.51 -9.31
N ALA A 54 -15.89 4.77 -9.57
CA ALA A 54 -16.98 4.47 -8.62
C ALA A 54 -17.04 2.98 -8.22
N GLU A 55 -16.91 2.06 -9.18
CA GLU A 55 -16.94 0.62 -8.89
C GLU A 55 -15.76 0.19 -8.05
N LEU A 56 -14.59 0.73 -8.33
CA LEU A 56 -13.37 0.40 -7.62
C LEU A 56 -13.41 0.93 -6.18
N LYS A 57 -14.03 2.08 -5.94
CA LYS A 57 -14.26 2.60 -4.58
C LYS A 57 -15.04 1.61 -3.72
N GLU A 58 -16.09 1.02 -4.27
CA GLU A 58 -16.89 0.02 -3.55
C GLU A 58 -16.05 -1.21 -3.19
N GLU A 59 -15.21 -1.68 -4.11
CA GLU A 59 -14.35 -2.83 -3.88
C GLU A 59 -13.31 -2.54 -2.80
N ILE A 60 -12.75 -1.33 -2.80
CA ILE A 60 -11.74 -0.91 -1.81
C ILE A 60 -12.33 -0.88 -0.40
N GLU A 61 -13.61 -0.56 -0.24
CA GLU A 61 -14.28 -0.62 1.06
C GLU A 61 -14.22 -2.00 1.70
N ASN A 62 -14.01 -3.05 0.90
CA ASN A 62 -13.85 -4.42 1.37
C ASN A 62 -12.40 -4.78 1.72
N PHE A 63 -11.46 -3.89 1.55
CA PHE A 63 -10.08 -4.11 2.01
C PHE A 63 -10.06 -4.14 3.54
N ASP A 64 -9.18 -4.96 4.09
CA ASP A 64 -9.16 -5.21 5.53
C ASP A 64 -8.55 -4.06 6.32
N LEU A 65 -7.57 -3.36 5.74
CA LEU A 65 -6.92 -2.24 6.40
C LEU A 65 -6.45 -1.25 5.35
N ILE A 66 -6.86 0.00 5.48
CA ILE A 66 -6.44 1.10 4.61
C ILE A 66 -5.80 2.16 5.48
N LEU A 67 -4.53 2.42 5.27
CA LEU A 67 -3.75 3.40 6.04
C LEU A 67 -3.26 4.53 5.15
N ALA A 68 -3.09 5.71 5.72
CA ALA A 68 -2.49 6.82 5.00
C ALA A 68 -1.00 6.56 4.76
N GLY A 69 -0.56 6.71 3.53
CA GLY A 69 0.84 6.52 3.15
C GLY A 69 1.73 7.74 3.44
N ASN A 70 1.13 8.91 3.66
CA ASN A 70 1.89 10.10 4.07
C ASN A 70 1.02 11.05 4.91
N LYS A 71 1.68 11.97 5.61
CA LYS A 71 1.01 12.88 6.55
C LYS A 71 0.07 13.88 5.87
N THR A 72 0.34 14.24 4.62
CA THR A 72 -0.50 15.19 3.87
C THR A 72 -1.95 14.68 3.77
N ILE A 73 -2.12 13.38 3.65
CA ILE A 73 -3.44 12.74 3.60
C ILE A 73 -4.17 12.92 4.93
N LEU A 74 -3.47 12.70 6.05
CA LEU A 74 -4.04 12.89 7.39
C LEU A 74 -4.39 14.36 7.65
N GLU A 75 -3.53 15.27 7.24
CA GLU A 75 -3.77 16.70 7.35
C GLU A 75 -5.00 17.13 6.56
N ALA A 76 -5.21 16.55 5.38
CA ALA A 76 -6.40 16.80 4.56
C ALA A 76 -7.70 16.37 5.26
N ALA A 77 -7.61 15.37 6.15
CA ALA A 77 -8.73 14.92 6.99
C ALA A 77 -8.79 15.68 8.33
N GLU A 78 -8.04 16.76 8.44
CA GLU A 78 -8.00 17.61 9.64
C GLU A 78 -7.48 16.89 10.90
N ILE A 79 -6.65 15.88 10.72
CA ILE A 79 -5.97 15.19 11.81
C ILE A 79 -4.83 16.08 12.31
N THR A 80 -4.85 16.37 13.62
CA THR A 80 -3.85 17.24 14.28
C THR A 80 -3.00 16.50 15.31
N ASP A 81 -3.29 15.24 15.56
CA ASP A 81 -2.53 14.41 16.50
C ASP A 81 -1.09 14.24 16.02
N HIS A 82 -0.15 14.82 16.75
CA HIS A 82 1.27 14.81 16.40
C HIS A 82 1.86 13.40 16.32
N LYS A 83 1.39 12.47 17.15
CA LYS A 83 1.88 11.09 17.12
C LYS A 83 1.48 10.41 15.81
N CYS A 84 0.22 10.52 15.43
CA CYS A 84 -0.27 9.93 14.17
C CYS A 84 0.45 10.52 12.96
N LEU A 85 0.60 11.86 12.93
CA LEU A 85 1.29 12.55 11.83
C LEU A 85 2.75 12.13 11.74
N ARG A 86 3.45 12.05 12.86
CA ARG A 86 4.86 11.65 12.91
C ARG A 86 5.06 10.20 12.48
N GLU A 87 4.24 9.28 13.00
CA GLU A 87 4.34 7.87 12.64
C GLU A 87 4.11 7.65 11.14
N THR A 88 3.17 8.40 10.56
CA THR A 88 2.88 8.32 9.13
C THR A 88 4.03 8.91 8.31
N GLU A 89 4.56 10.05 8.72
CA GLU A 89 5.72 10.68 8.05
C GLU A 89 6.94 9.76 8.09
N ASP A 90 7.19 9.13 9.25
CA ASP A 90 8.33 8.23 9.44
C ASP A 90 8.10 6.84 8.84
N LYS A 91 6.92 6.55 8.32
CA LYS A 91 6.51 5.24 7.79
C LYS A 91 6.71 4.12 8.82
N THR A 92 6.34 4.42 10.05
CA THR A 92 6.58 3.54 11.21
C THR A 92 5.93 2.18 11.03
N PHE A 93 4.67 2.12 10.62
CA PHE A 93 3.99 0.84 10.38
C PHE A 93 4.73 0.00 9.35
N LEU A 94 5.05 0.58 8.19
CA LEU A 94 5.73 -0.15 7.13
C LEU A 94 7.08 -0.71 7.59
N LYS A 95 7.87 0.11 8.28
CA LYS A 95 9.16 -0.33 8.83
C LYS A 95 8.99 -1.47 9.84
N MET A 96 8.00 -1.39 10.71
CA MET A 96 7.70 -2.46 11.68
C MET A 96 7.29 -3.75 10.97
N PHE A 97 6.44 -3.64 9.96
CA PHE A 97 5.96 -4.81 9.22
C PHE A 97 7.08 -5.49 8.43
N LEU A 98 7.89 -4.71 7.71
CA LEU A 98 9.04 -5.25 6.97
C LEU A 98 10.06 -5.90 7.90
N ARG A 99 10.28 -5.31 9.06
CA ARG A 99 11.16 -5.89 10.09
C ARG A 99 10.61 -7.22 10.62
N TYR A 100 9.30 -7.29 10.80
CA TYR A 100 8.63 -8.54 11.18
C TYR A 100 8.84 -9.62 10.12
N LEU A 101 8.65 -9.30 8.84
CA LEU A 101 8.86 -10.25 7.75
C LEU A 101 10.30 -10.80 7.76
N ALA A 102 11.27 -9.94 8.03
CA ALA A 102 12.68 -10.33 8.09
C ALA A 102 12.96 -11.25 9.29
N ARG A 103 12.50 -10.87 10.49
CA ARG A 103 12.75 -11.66 11.70
C ARG A 103 12.11 -13.04 11.67
N LYS A 104 10.95 -13.15 11.03
CA LYS A 104 10.21 -14.40 10.91
C LYS A 104 10.51 -15.16 9.62
N HIS A 105 11.46 -14.68 8.83
CA HIS A 105 11.87 -15.29 7.56
C HIS A 105 10.68 -15.56 6.65
N LYS A 106 9.77 -14.61 6.55
CA LYS A 106 8.56 -14.77 5.75
C LYS A 106 8.86 -14.76 4.25
N ARG A 107 8.04 -15.48 3.51
CA ARG A 107 8.18 -15.64 2.07
C ARG A 107 7.39 -14.53 1.37
N VAL A 108 8.09 -13.73 0.59
CA VAL A 108 7.55 -12.51 -0.02
C VAL A 108 7.65 -12.59 -1.54
N TYR A 109 6.56 -12.23 -2.20
CA TYR A 109 6.50 -12.10 -3.65
C TYR A 109 6.35 -10.62 -4.00
N LEU A 110 7.21 -10.12 -4.90
CA LEU A 110 7.22 -8.69 -5.26
C LEU A 110 6.50 -8.46 -6.59
N LEU A 111 5.63 -7.45 -6.63
CA LEU A 111 5.02 -6.98 -7.87
C LEU A 111 5.52 -5.58 -8.17
N VAL A 112 6.07 -5.40 -9.36
CA VAL A 112 6.68 -4.14 -9.81
C VAL A 112 6.31 -3.84 -11.25
N GLU A 113 6.49 -2.61 -11.68
CA GLU A 113 6.19 -2.21 -13.05
C GLU A 113 7.40 -2.31 -13.98
N SER A 114 8.61 -2.36 -13.41
CA SER A 114 9.84 -2.51 -14.18
C SER A 114 10.84 -3.40 -13.45
N GLU A 115 11.73 -4.01 -14.22
CA GLU A 115 12.81 -4.81 -13.65
C GLU A 115 13.75 -3.98 -12.78
N GLU A 116 14.01 -2.74 -13.18
CA GLU A 116 14.83 -1.81 -12.41
C GLU A 116 14.25 -1.54 -11.02
N GLU A 117 12.94 -1.28 -10.93
CA GLU A 117 12.25 -1.11 -9.65
C GLU A 117 12.35 -2.37 -8.79
N GLY A 118 12.20 -3.53 -9.41
CA GLY A 118 12.33 -4.81 -8.73
C GLY A 118 13.71 -5.03 -8.14
N GLN A 119 14.74 -4.71 -8.89
CA GLN A 119 16.13 -4.81 -8.41
C GLN A 119 16.41 -3.85 -7.26
N LYS A 120 15.87 -2.64 -7.31
CA LYS A 120 15.99 -1.66 -6.22
C LYS A 120 15.30 -2.17 -4.95
N MET A 121 14.11 -2.71 -5.08
CA MET A 121 13.39 -3.30 -3.94
C MET A 121 14.16 -4.47 -3.35
N PHE A 122 14.64 -5.37 -4.19
CA PHE A 122 15.44 -6.51 -3.75
C PHE A 122 16.69 -6.05 -2.98
N GLY A 123 17.39 -5.06 -3.51
CA GLY A 123 18.57 -4.49 -2.85
C GLY A 123 18.24 -3.86 -1.50
N HIS A 124 17.09 -3.21 -1.40
CA HIS A 124 16.63 -2.61 -0.15
C HIS A 124 16.38 -3.68 0.93
N PHE A 125 15.74 -4.80 0.55
CA PHE A 125 15.55 -5.92 1.46
C PHE A 125 16.88 -6.55 1.89
N GLU A 126 17.79 -6.73 0.97
CA GLU A 126 19.12 -7.29 1.27
C GLU A 126 19.90 -6.40 2.25
N GLU A 127 19.76 -5.09 2.14
CA GLU A 127 20.48 -4.15 2.99
C GLU A 127 19.84 -3.96 4.37
N TYR A 128 18.51 -3.78 4.41
CA TYR A 128 17.83 -3.35 5.63
C TYR A 128 16.93 -4.42 6.28
N TYR A 129 16.54 -5.44 5.52
CA TYR A 129 15.58 -6.45 6.00
C TYR A 129 16.07 -7.86 5.68
N ARG A 130 17.31 -8.14 6.03
CA ARG A 130 17.90 -9.47 5.87
C ARG A 130 17.08 -10.50 6.63
N GLY A 131 16.93 -11.66 6.03
CA GLY A 131 16.11 -12.72 6.57
C GLY A 131 14.77 -12.86 5.85
N THR A 132 14.29 -11.78 5.21
CA THR A 132 13.12 -11.87 4.34
C THR A 132 13.45 -12.79 3.17
N GLN A 133 12.57 -13.75 2.89
CA GLN A 133 12.76 -14.66 1.76
C GLN A 133 11.99 -14.13 0.56
N ILE A 134 12.67 -13.46 -0.37
CA ILE A 134 12.07 -13.02 -1.62
C ILE A 134 12.02 -14.23 -2.54
N VAL A 135 10.83 -14.80 -2.73
CA VAL A 135 10.64 -16.06 -3.46
C VAL A 135 10.23 -15.85 -4.90
N GLY A 136 9.90 -14.64 -5.28
CA GLY A 136 9.55 -14.34 -6.65
C GLY A 136 9.33 -12.85 -6.87
N MET A 137 9.33 -12.48 -8.13
CA MET A 137 9.12 -11.12 -8.57
C MET A 137 8.43 -11.16 -9.93
N ALA A 138 7.40 -10.37 -10.11
CA ALA A 138 6.73 -10.24 -11.40
C ALA A 138 6.66 -8.78 -11.82
N LYS A 139 6.89 -8.57 -13.11
CA LYS A 139 6.67 -7.28 -13.75
C LYS A 139 5.24 -7.26 -14.28
N VAL A 140 4.43 -6.30 -13.82
CA VAL A 140 3.02 -6.19 -14.16
C VAL A 140 2.76 -4.79 -14.71
N SER A 141 2.00 -4.71 -15.79
CA SER A 141 1.57 -3.43 -16.34
C SER A 141 0.11 -3.54 -16.80
N ALA A 142 -0.54 -2.41 -16.99
CA ALA A 142 -1.91 -2.38 -17.50
C ALA A 142 -2.04 -3.06 -18.88
N LYS A 143 -0.97 -3.00 -19.67
CA LYS A 143 -0.95 -3.61 -21.02
C LYS A 143 -0.61 -5.11 -20.99
N ASN A 144 -0.01 -5.59 -19.92
CA ASN A 144 0.47 -6.96 -19.82
C ASN A 144 0.25 -7.50 -18.41
N ARG A 145 -1.02 -7.71 -18.06
CA ARG A 145 -1.42 -8.18 -16.73
C ARG A 145 -1.21 -9.67 -16.55
N ALA A 146 -1.70 -10.47 -17.49
CA ALA A 146 -1.63 -11.94 -17.46
C ALA A 146 -2.00 -12.50 -16.08
N ASP A 147 -3.18 -12.12 -15.57
CA ASP A 147 -3.63 -12.40 -14.20
C ASP A 147 -3.51 -13.87 -13.83
N ASP A 148 -3.97 -14.79 -14.70
CA ASP A 148 -3.94 -16.22 -14.40
C ASP A 148 -2.52 -16.75 -14.22
N MET A 149 -1.58 -16.30 -15.05
CA MET A 149 -0.17 -16.70 -14.95
C MET A 149 0.45 -16.17 -13.66
N LEU A 150 0.13 -14.92 -13.31
CA LEU A 150 0.62 -14.30 -12.10
C LEU A 150 0.11 -15.01 -10.85
N ILE A 151 -1.19 -15.28 -10.78
CA ILE A 151 -1.78 -15.97 -9.63
C ILE A 151 -1.22 -17.40 -9.51
N ASN A 152 -1.05 -18.10 -10.61
CA ASN A 152 -0.43 -19.43 -10.59
C ASN A 152 1.01 -19.37 -10.07
N ALA A 153 1.78 -18.35 -10.46
CA ALA A 153 3.15 -18.17 -9.98
C ALA A 153 3.18 -17.91 -8.47
N ILE A 154 2.32 -17.04 -7.98
CA ILE A 154 2.22 -16.74 -6.55
C ILE A 154 1.81 -18.00 -5.78
N ASN A 155 0.76 -18.68 -6.23
CA ASN A 155 0.21 -19.84 -5.53
C ASN A 155 1.18 -21.02 -5.49
N GLY A 156 2.08 -21.10 -6.47
CA GLY A 156 3.11 -22.16 -6.51
C GLY A 156 4.28 -21.96 -5.56
N GLU A 157 4.43 -20.80 -4.94
CA GLU A 157 5.60 -20.45 -4.13
C GLU A 157 5.36 -20.42 -2.61
N GLU A 158 4.17 -20.76 -2.15
CA GLU A 158 3.82 -20.71 -0.73
C GLU A 158 4.11 -19.34 -0.12
N VAL A 159 3.50 -18.30 -0.69
CA VAL A 159 3.77 -16.92 -0.32
C VAL A 159 3.05 -16.55 0.99
N ASP A 160 3.76 -15.91 1.91
CA ASP A 160 3.16 -15.31 3.10
C ASP A 160 2.62 -13.92 2.79
N CYS A 161 3.40 -13.11 2.08
CA CYS A 161 3.03 -11.73 1.77
C CYS A 161 3.36 -11.37 0.33
N VAL A 162 2.36 -10.82 -0.37
CA VAL A 162 2.58 -10.18 -1.67
C VAL A 162 2.78 -8.69 -1.41
N LEU A 163 3.93 -8.15 -1.81
CA LEU A 163 4.20 -6.72 -1.77
C LEU A 163 3.99 -6.13 -3.15
N SER A 164 3.02 -5.26 -3.28
CA SER A 164 2.71 -4.61 -4.54
C SER A 164 3.23 -3.18 -4.56
N ALA A 165 4.05 -2.87 -5.54
CA ALA A 165 4.53 -1.52 -5.82
C ALA A 165 4.02 -1.08 -7.19
N LEU A 166 2.73 -1.27 -7.42
CA LEU A 166 2.07 -0.95 -8.67
C LEU A 166 1.33 0.39 -8.56
N SER A 167 1.24 1.10 -9.67
CA SER A 167 0.43 2.32 -9.71
C SER A 167 -1.06 2.01 -9.66
N SER A 168 -1.84 2.99 -9.26
CA SER A 168 -3.31 2.91 -9.27
C SER A 168 -3.85 3.30 -10.65
N PRO A 169 -4.94 2.74 -11.11
CA PRO A 169 -5.82 1.79 -10.43
C PRO A 169 -5.41 0.31 -10.59
N LEU A 170 -4.31 0.03 -11.29
CA LEU A 170 -3.85 -1.33 -11.57
C LEU A 170 -3.71 -2.17 -10.30
N GLN A 171 -3.09 -1.60 -9.26
CA GLN A 171 -2.88 -2.30 -8.00
C GLN A 171 -4.18 -2.78 -7.38
N GLU A 172 -5.16 -1.90 -7.28
CA GLU A 172 -6.44 -2.17 -6.65
C GLU A 172 -7.31 -3.12 -7.48
N GLU A 173 -7.33 -2.94 -8.80
CA GLU A 173 -8.04 -3.82 -9.71
C GLU A 173 -7.51 -5.26 -9.64
N LEU A 174 -6.20 -5.40 -9.60
CA LEU A 174 -5.55 -6.71 -9.60
C LEU A 174 -5.94 -7.53 -8.36
N ILE A 175 -5.86 -6.94 -7.18
CA ILE A 175 -6.22 -7.64 -5.96
C ILE A 175 -7.73 -7.84 -5.83
N SER A 176 -8.53 -6.84 -6.16
CA SER A 176 -10.00 -6.94 -6.09
C SER A 176 -10.51 -8.09 -6.96
N LYS A 177 -9.97 -8.23 -8.15
CA LYS A 177 -10.38 -9.26 -9.10
C LYS A 177 -9.91 -10.66 -8.71
N ASN A 178 -8.72 -10.78 -8.10
CA ASN A 178 -8.05 -12.07 -7.90
C ASN A 178 -7.97 -12.51 -6.44
N ARG A 179 -8.50 -11.75 -5.52
CA ARG A 179 -8.43 -11.99 -4.10
C ARG A 179 -8.87 -13.40 -3.69
N ASN A 180 -9.96 -13.86 -4.25
CA ASN A 180 -10.57 -15.13 -3.86
C ASN A 180 -9.80 -16.37 -4.35
N VAL A 181 -8.88 -16.20 -5.29
CA VAL A 181 -8.08 -17.30 -5.85
C VAL A 181 -6.60 -17.20 -5.48
N MET A 182 -6.24 -16.17 -4.73
CA MET A 182 -4.85 -15.94 -4.32
C MET A 182 -4.56 -16.65 -3.01
N ASN A 183 -3.51 -17.46 -2.98
CA ASN A 183 -3.06 -18.20 -1.81
C ASN A 183 -1.86 -17.48 -1.18
N ALA A 184 -2.15 -16.47 -0.38
CA ALA A 184 -1.18 -15.73 0.42
C ALA A 184 -1.88 -15.30 1.72
N ARG A 185 -1.11 -14.91 2.73
CA ARG A 185 -1.68 -14.44 4.00
C ARG A 185 -2.09 -12.97 3.89
N VAL A 186 -1.20 -12.15 3.34
CA VAL A 186 -1.40 -10.70 3.24
C VAL A 186 -1.00 -10.23 1.85
N TRP A 187 -1.84 -9.37 1.29
CA TRP A 187 -1.48 -8.50 0.18
C TRP A 187 -1.25 -7.11 0.76
N LEU A 188 -0.06 -6.56 0.57
CA LEU A 188 0.29 -5.20 1.00
C LEU A 188 0.51 -4.33 -0.22
N GLY A 189 -0.44 -3.44 -0.48
CA GLY A 189 -0.36 -2.47 -1.56
C GLY A 189 0.36 -1.20 -1.10
N LEU A 190 1.52 -0.95 -1.68
CA LEU A 190 2.37 0.19 -1.34
C LEU A 190 2.26 1.32 -2.36
N GLY A 191 1.77 1.00 -3.56
CA GLY A 191 1.83 1.93 -4.67
C GLY A 191 3.23 2.03 -5.26
N LYS A 192 3.31 2.66 -6.41
CA LYS A 192 4.59 2.97 -7.05
C LYS A 192 5.35 3.92 -6.14
N ASP A 193 6.63 3.69 -5.95
CA ASP A 193 7.50 4.45 -5.04
C ASP A 193 7.13 4.33 -3.55
N GLY A 194 6.31 3.35 -3.18
CA GLY A 194 5.88 3.16 -1.80
C GLY A 194 6.98 2.71 -0.84
N ILE A 195 8.03 2.04 -1.33
CA ILE A 195 9.24 1.76 -0.55
C ILE A 195 10.23 2.90 -0.79
N PRO A 196 10.65 3.59 0.28
CA PRO A 196 11.65 4.66 0.13
C PRO A 196 13.02 4.06 -0.20
N VAL A 197 13.25 3.84 -1.47
CA VAL A 197 14.57 3.51 -1.98
C VAL A 197 15.30 4.82 -2.22
N ALA A 198 16.54 4.94 -1.70
CA ALA A 198 17.33 6.14 -1.89
C ALA A 198 17.42 6.46 -3.39
N ALA A 199 16.78 7.55 -3.80
CA ALA A 199 16.86 8.02 -5.17
C ALA A 199 18.28 8.47 -5.45
N LYS A 200 19.01 7.70 -6.25
CA LYS A 200 20.32 8.15 -6.76
C LYS A 200 20.05 9.10 -7.93
N GLY A 201 20.21 10.39 -7.66
CA GLY A 201 20.18 11.40 -8.70
C GLY A 201 19.30 12.59 -8.34
N ILE A 202 19.60 13.73 -8.97
CA ILE A 202 18.75 14.91 -8.97
C ILE A 202 17.56 14.55 -9.86
N GLY A 203 16.71 13.69 -9.34
CA GLY A 203 15.57 13.23 -10.09
C GLY A 203 14.36 14.14 -9.93
N GLY A 204 13.49 14.16 -10.92
CA GLY A 204 12.21 14.82 -10.88
C GLY A 204 11.27 14.35 -9.74
N GLY A 205 11.72 13.41 -8.90
CA GLY A 205 10.92 12.84 -7.82
C GLY A 205 10.44 13.88 -6.80
N ARG A 206 11.32 14.78 -6.37
CA ARG A 206 10.95 15.84 -5.41
C ARG A 206 10.03 16.88 -6.04
N ILE A 207 10.32 17.28 -7.27
CA ILE A 207 9.50 18.26 -8.00
C ILE A 207 8.16 17.65 -8.36
N GLY A 208 8.14 16.42 -8.83
CA GLY A 208 6.90 15.69 -9.13
C GLY A 208 6.02 15.52 -7.91
N GLN A 209 6.61 15.19 -6.75
CA GLN A 209 5.89 15.07 -5.48
C GLN A 209 5.33 16.43 -5.03
N PHE A 210 6.08 17.50 -5.22
CA PHE A 210 5.61 18.85 -4.90
C PHE A 210 4.37 19.21 -5.74
N PHE A 211 4.42 19.03 -7.05
CA PHE A 211 3.28 19.28 -7.91
C PHE A 211 2.08 18.40 -7.57
N MET A 212 2.31 17.13 -7.29
CA MET A 212 1.25 16.20 -6.92
C MET A 212 0.56 16.64 -5.62
N LYS A 213 1.31 17.11 -4.63
CA LYS A 213 0.75 17.65 -3.39
C LYS A 213 -0.11 18.88 -3.64
N GLN A 214 0.31 19.77 -4.55
CA GLN A 214 -0.47 20.96 -4.88
C GLN A 214 -1.79 20.61 -5.56
N ILE A 215 -1.77 19.69 -6.51
CA ILE A 215 -2.98 19.20 -7.20
C ILE A 215 -3.91 18.52 -6.18
N PHE A 216 -3.37 17.72 -5.30
CA PHE A 216 -4.12 17.03 -4.24
C PHE A 216 -4.83 18.04 -3.33
N LYS A 217 -4.14 19.07 -2.87
CA LYS A 217 -4.73 20.12 -2.03
C LYS A 217 -5.89 20.80 -2.72
N LYS A 218 -5.76 21.07 -4.04
CA LYS A 218 -6.86 21.65 -4.84
C LYS A 218 -8.07 20.71 -4.91
N GLU A 219 -7.85 19.42 -5.10
CA GLU A 219 -8.93 18.43 -5.12
C GLU A 219 -9.63 18.33 -3.77
N ILE A 220 -8.90 18.39 -2.67
CA ILE A 220 -9.46 18.42 -1.32
C ILE A 220 -10.35 19.66 -1.12
N GLU A 221 -9.90 20.82 -1.54
CA GLU A 221 -10.70 22.06 -1.46
C GLU A 221 -12.00 21.97 -2.26
N LYS A 222 -11.93 21.43 -3.49
CA LYS A 222 -13.12 21.22 -4.32
C LYS A 222 -14.08 20.24 -3.67
N SER A 223 -13.59 19.16 -3.09
CA SER A 223 -14.40 18.16 -2.40
C SER A 223 -15.14 18.77 -1.21
N LYS A 224 -14.49 19.59 -0.40
CA LYS A 224 -15.10 20.30 0.73
C LYS A 224 -16.19 21.25 0.30
N LYS A 225 -16.00 21.96 -0.82
CA LYS A 225 -17.02 22.88 -1.37
C LYS A 225 -18.25 22.13 -1.88
N ARG A 226 -18.09 20.92 -2.43
CA ARG A 226 -19.21 20.10 -2.91
C ARG A 226 -20.02 19.48 -1.77
N GLY A 227 -19.40 19.25 -0.63
CA GLY A 227 -20.03 18.65 0.56
C GLY A 227 -20.87 19.62 1.37
N ASN A 228 -20.88 20.89 0.98
CA ASN A 228 -21.69 21.93 1.63
C ASN A 228 -22.92 22.24 0.73
#